data_1fb02c86dbb065829350242abba5689a
#
_entry.id   1fb02c86dbb065829350242abba5689a
#
_cell.length_a   1.000
_cell.length_b   1.000
_cell.length_c   1.000
_cell.angle_alpha   90.00
_cell.angle_beta   90.00
_cell.angle_gamma   90.00
#
_symmetry.space_group_name_H-M   'P 1'
#
loop_
_entity.id
_entity.type
_entity.pdbx_description
1 polymer ?
#
loop_
_entity_poly.entity_id
_entity_poly.type
_entity_poly.pdbx_seq_one_letter_code
_entity_poly.pdbx_strand_id
1 'polypeptide(L)'
;MPHRVIVWGTGNVGVPALRIVLSNPALELAGVIVSNPAKVGKDAGELCGRPATGIRATNDVAAALASGADAVAYCASGDFRPTEAVDDIERCLHAGLNVVSTAVYPLYDPTSAPADLRERIGAAWLIAAACLASSAAMSVDILPATRN
;
A
#
# COMPACT_ATOMS: atom_id res chain seq x y z
N MET A 1 -3.03 17.79 -7.74
CA MET A 1 -2.14 16.78 -8.32
C MET A 1 -2.71 15.40 -8.02
N PRO A 2 -2.63 14.41 -8.92
CA PRO A 2 -3.09 13.07 -8.62
C PRO A 2 -2.23 12.44 -7.51
N HIS A 3 -2.85 11.59 -6.69
CA HIS A 3 -2.11 10.81 -5.69
C HIS A 3 -1.37 9.66 -6.37
N ARG A 4 -0.09 9.51 -6.05
CA ARG A 4 0.78 8.47 -6.59
C ARG A 4 0.64 7.18 -5.81
N VAL A 5 0.19 6.11 -6.46
CA VAL A 5 -0.18 4.85 -5.80
C VAL A 5 0.68 3.69 -6.33
N ILE A 6 1.23 2.91 -5.41
CA ILE A 6 1.80 1.60 -5.70
C ILE A 6 0.70 0.54 -5.54
N VAL A 7 0.57 -0.38 -6.48
CA VAL A 7 -0.26 -1.57 -6.33
C VAL A 7 0.63 -2.76 -5.97
N TRP A 8 0.44 -3.32 -4.79
CA TRP A 8 1.20 -4.46 -4.31
C TRP A 8 0.37 -5.74 -4.38
N GLY A 9 0.72 -6.60 -5.30
CA GLY A 9 0.01 -7.82 -5.64
C GLY A 9 -0.86 -7.67 -6.88
N THR A 10 -0.85 -8.67 -7.74
CA THR A 10 -1.60 -8.72 -9.00
C THR A 10 -2.40 -10.02 -9.12
N GLY A 11 -3.03 -10.39 -8.02
CA GLY A 11 -3.99 -11.50 -7.94
C GLY A 11 -5.43 -11.01 -8.18
N ASN A 12 -6.39 -11.78 -7.62
CA ASN A 12 -7.83 -11.53 -7.81
C ASN A 12 -8.28 -10.14 -7.32
N VAL A 13 -7.63 -9.59 -6.29
CA VAL A 13 -7.91 -8.24 -5.77
C VAL A 13 -7.04 -7.19 -6.45
N GLY A 14 -5.76 -7.51 -6.69
CA GLY A 14 -4.81 -6.54 -7.22
C GLY A 14 -5.03 -6.15 -8.68
N VAL A 15 -5.50 -7.06 -9.54
CA VAL A 15 -5.83 -6.74 -10.92
C VAL A 15 -7.00 -5.74 -11.03
N PRO A 16 -8.12 -5.91 -10.32
CA PRO A 16 -9.15 -4.87 -10.21
C PRO A 16 -8.63 -3.54 -9.65
N ALA A 17 -7.84 -3.58 -8.57
CA ALA A 17 -7.25 -2.37 -7.99
C ALA A 17 -6.37 -1.62 -9.00
N LEU A 18 -5.53 -2.34 -9.75
CA LEU A 18 -4.69 -1.76 -10.80
C LEU A 18 -5.54 -1.09 -11.90
N ARG A 19 -6.65 -1.71 -12.32
CA ARG A 19 -7.59 -1.11 -13.28
C ARG A 19 -8.22 0.17 -12.75
N ILE A 20 -8.57 0.21 -11.46
CA ILE A 20 -9.14 1.40 -10.81
C ILE A 20 -8.11 2.53 -10.79
N VAL A 21 -6.88 2.25 -10.36
CA VAL A 21 -5.81 3.25 -10.35
C VAL A 21 -5.57 3.83 -11.75
N LEU A 22 -5.53 2.98 -12.79
CA LEU A 22 -5.30 3.41 -14.17
C LEU A 22 -6.50 4.16 -14.80
N SER A 23 -7.70 4.03 -14.26
CA SER A 23 -8.90 4.68 -14.81
C SER A 23 -9.36 5.91 -14.03
N ASN A 24 -8.82 6.15 -12.83
CA ASN A 24 -9.21 7.27 -11.99
C ASN A 24 -8.25 8.46 -12.19
N PRO A 25 -8.72 9.61 -12.71
CA PRO A 25 -7.85 10.77 -12.93
C PRO A 25 -7.28 11.39 -11.67
N ALA A 26 -7.81 11.08 -10.48
CA ALA A 26 -7.26 11.51 -9.20
C ALA A 26 -6.07 10.64 -8.74
N LEU A 27 -5.76 9.56 -9.46
CA LEU A 27 -4.69 8.62 -9.11
C LEU A 27 -3.67 8.52 -10.25
N GLU A 28 -2.41 8.31 -9.87
CA GLU A 28 -1.30 8.03 -10.76
C GLU A 28 -0.62 6.74 -10.32
N LEU A 29 -0.41 5.81 -11.24
CA LEU A 29 0.33 4.58 -10.92
C LEU A 29 1.81 4.89 -10.76
N ALA A 30 2.34 4.72 -9.55
CA ALA A 30 3.76 4.93 -9.24
C ALA A 30 4.59 3.64 -9.38
N GLY A 31 3.97 2.46 -9.21
CA GLY A 31 4.66 1.18 -9.30
C GLY A 31 3.74 -0.01 -9.12
N VAL A 32 4.24 -1.19 -9.48
CA VAL A 32 3.56 -2.47 -9.25
C VAL A 32 4.54 -3.45 -8.64
N ILE A 33 4.20 -3.97 -7.44
CA ILE A 33 5.00 -4.99 -6.77
C ILE A 33 4.36 -6.36 -6.97
N VAL A 34 5.17 -7.33 -7.37
CA VAL A 34 4.75 -8.71 -7.62
C VAL A 34 5.69 -9.69 -6.94
N SER A 35 5.15 -10.78 -6.40
CA SER A 35 5.94 -11.89 -5.84
C SER A 35 6.21 -13.00 -6.86
N ASN A 36 5.37 -13.13 -7.89
CA ASN A 36 5.55 -14.14 -8.93
C ASN A 36 6.64 -13.71 -9.92
N PRO A 37 7.76 -14.47 -10.03
CA PRO A 37 8.87 -14.14 -10.93
C PRO A 37 8.44 -14.00 -12.40
N ALA A 38 7.44 -14.76 -12.83
CA ALA A 38 6.93 -14.72 -14.22
C ALA A 38 6.23 -13.38 -14.57
N LYS A 39 5.92 -12.56 -13.56
CA LYS A 39 5.30 -11.23 -13.73
C LYS A 39 6.30 -10.09 -13.63
N VAL A 40 7.50 -10.35 -13.14
CA VAL A 40 8.56 -9.32 -13.04
C VAL A 40 8.94 -8.83 -14.43
N GLY A 41 9.03 -7.50 -14.58
CA GLY A 41 9.35 -6.85 -15.85
C GLY A 41 8.17 -6.69 -16.82
N LYS A 42 7.01 -7.29 -16.55
CA LYS A 42 5.80 -7.08 -17.35
C LYS A 42 5.22 -5.69 -17.13
N ASP A 43 4.66 -5.12 -18.19
CA ASP A 43 3.96 -3.83 -18.09
C ASP A 43 2.68 -3.96 -17.24
N ALA A 44 2.40 -2.93 -16.46
CA ALA A 44 1.23 -2.91 -15.59
C ALA A 44 -0.09 -3.02 -16.39
N GLY A 45 -0.17 -2.41 -17.57
CA GLY A 45 -1.29 -2.54 -18.47
C GLY A 45 -1.49 -3.99 -18.95
N GLU A 46 -0.40 -4.68 -19.32
CA GLU A 46 -0.43 -6.10 -19.70
C GLU A 46 -1.01 -6.96 -18.56
N LEU A 47 -0.57 -6.71 -17.31
CA LEU A 47 -1.00 -7.48 -16.15
C LEU A 47 -2.49 -7.35 -15.83
N CYS A 48 -3.14 -6.29 -16.30
CA CYS A 48 -4.56 -6.06 -16.03
C CYS A 48 -5.44 -5.95 -17.29
N GLY A 49 -4.89 -6.25 -18.47
CA GLY A 49 -5.62 -6.21 -19.73
C GLY A 49 -5.97 -4.78 -20.17
N ARG A 50 -5.04 -3.84 -19.99
CA ARG A 50 -5.12 -2.44 -20.40
C ARG A 50 -3.97 -2.11 -21.36
N PRO A 51 -4.03 -0.98 -22.09
CA PRO A 51 -2.90 -0.49 -22.88
C PRO A 51 -1.62 -0.34 -22.04
N ALA A 52 -0.47 -0.42 -22.68
CA ALA A 52 0.82 -0.27 -22.03
C ALA A 52 0.91 1.07 -21.29
N THR A 53 1.40 1.01 -20.06
CA THR A 53 1.54 2.17 -19.16
C THR A 53 2.97 2.70 -19.10
N GLY A 54 3.95 1.89 -19.51
CA GLY A 54 5.37 2.13 -19.30
C GLY A 54 5.87 1.76 -17.89
N ILE A 55 4.98 1.44 -16.95
CA ILE A 55 5.32 1.01 -15.60
C ILE A 55 5.50 -0.50 -15.58
N ARG A 56 6.70 -0.95 -15.24
CA ARG A 56 7.03 -2.38 -15.15
C ARG A 56 6.91 -2.90 -13.74
N ALA A 57 6.31 -4.09 -13.60
CA ALA A 57 6.21 -4.79 -12.33
C ALA A 57 7.61 -5.21 -11.83
N THR A 58 7.82 -5.07 -10.53
CA THR A 58 9.09 -5.42 -9.87
C THR A 58 8.86 -6.28 -8.64
N ASN A 59 9.87 -7.04 -8.23
CA ASN A 59 9.95 -7.68 -6.92
C ASN A 59 10.95 -6.96 -5.99
N ASP A 60 11.58 -5.89 -6.45
CA ASP A 60 12.39 -5.02 -5.61
C ASP A 60 11.49 -4.06 -4.82
N VAL A 61 11.11 -4.52 -3.64
CA VAL A 61 10.23 -3.79 -2.72
C VAL A 61 10.87 -2.46 -2.30
N ALA A 62 12.16 -2.46 -1.98
CA ALA A 62 12.84 -1.26 -1.48
C ALA A 62 12.86 -0.15 -2.54
N ALA A 63 13.22 -0.47 -3.78
CA ALA A 63 13.21 0.47 -4.88
C ALA A 63 11.79 0.99 -5.18
N ALA A 64 10.77 0.11 -5.12
CA ALA A 64 9.39 0.52 -5.33
C ALA A 64 8.89 1.49 -4.25
N LEU A 65 9.16 1.22 -2.96
CA LEU A 65 8.75 2.11 -1.86
C LEU A 65 9.48 3.46 -1.89
N ALA A 66 10.69 3.52 -2.46
CA ALA A 66 11.45 4.75 -2.64
C ALA A 66 11.03 5.58 -3.87
N SER A 67 10.01 5.17 -4.63
CA SER A 67 9.59 5.82 -5.87
C SER A 67 8.92 7.20 -5.70
N GLY A 68 8.72 7.66 -4.48
CA GLY A 68 8.00 8.91 -4.17
C GLY A 68 6.48 8.75 -4.34
N ALA A 69 5.94 7.59 -4.04
CA ALA A 69 4.50 7.38 -3.96
C ALA A 69 3.90 7.99 -2.68
N ASP A 70 2.60 8.24 -2.68
CA ASP A 70 1.84 8.72 -1.52
C ASP A 70 1.19 7.58 -0.75
N ALA A 71 0.87 6.50 -1.47
CA ALA A 71 0.12 5.37 -0.89
C ALA A 71 0.44 4.03 -1.56
N VAL A 72 0.13 2.96 -0.83
CA VAL A 72 0.18 1.58 -1.31
C VAL A 72 -1.21 0.94 -1.20
N ALA A 73 -1.72 0.42 -2.32
CA ALA A 73 -2.84 -0.50 -2.33
C ALA A 73 -2.29 -1.93 -2.16
N TYR A 74 -2.28 -2.42 -0.92
CA TYR A 74 -1.75 -3.73 -0.59
C TYR A 74 -2.80 -4.81 -0.83
N CYS A 75 -2.67 -5.53 -1.93
CA CYS A 75 -3.59 -6.55 -2.42
C CYS A 75 -2.98 -7.97 -2.43
N ALA A 76 -1.83 -8.16 -1.78
CA ALA A 76 -1.26 -9.49 -1.59
C ALA A 76 -2.08 -10.30 -0.58
N SER A 77 -2.04 -11.63 -0.68
CA SER A 77 -2.81 -12.48 0.23
C SER A 77 -2.23 -12.46 1.64
N GLY A 78 -3.10 -12.15 2.64
CA GLY A 78 -2.77 -12.27 4.04
C GLY A 78 -3.17 -13.62 4.65
N ASP A 79 -4.12 -14.34 4.04
CA ASP A 79 -4.65 -15.60 4.60
C ASP A 79 -3.58 -16.71 4.66
N PHE A 80 -2.72 -16.76 3.66
CA PHE A 80 -1.65 -17.77 3.57
C PHE A 80 -0.29 -17.27 4.09
N ARG A 81 -0.18 -15.97 4.35
CA ARG A 81 1.05 -15.29 4.76
C ARG A 81 0.75 -14.16 5.75
N PRO A 82 0.11 -14.46 6.90
CA PRO A 82 -0.36 -13.40 7.80
C PRO A 82 0.78 -12.57 8.39
N THR A 83 1.88 -13.20 8.78
CA THR A 83 3.05 -12.52 9.35
C THR A 83 3.73 -11.64 8.32
N GLU A 84 4.00 -12.18 7.15
CA GLU A 84 4.66 -11.44 6.06
C GLU A 84 3.79 -10.30 5.55
N ALA A 85 2.46 -10.44 5.55
CA ALA A 85 1.55 -9.36 5.18
C ALA A 85 1.65 -8.18 6.18
N VAL A 86 1.77 -8.47 7.47
CA VAL A 86 1.98 -7.44 8.50
C VAL A 86 3.35 -6.80 8.32
N ASP A 87 4.41 -7.58 8.11
CA ASP A 87 5.76 -7.07 7.88
C ASP A 87 5.81 -6.16 6.64
N ASP A 88 5.13 -6.53 5.57
CA ASP A 88 5.05 -5.72 4.34
C ASP A 88 4.31 -4.39 4.59
N ILE A 89 3.20 -4.42 5.36
CA ILE A 89 2.47 -3.20 5.74
C ILE A 89 3.33 -2.29 6.62
N GLU A 90 4.03 -2.85 7.59
CA GLU A 90 4.98 -2.08 8.42
C GLU A 90 6.07 -1.41 7.58
N ARG A 91 6.64 -2.11 6.60
CA ARG A 91 7.63 -1.51 5.68
C ARG A 91 7.07 -0.32 4.93
N CYS A 92 5.82 -0.41 4.44
CA CYS A 92 5.17 0.72 3.78
C CYS A 92 5.00 1.91 4.72
N LEU A 93 4.51 1.67 5.94
CA LEU A 93 4.33 2.71 6.94
C LEU A 93 5.66 3.36 7.36
N HIS A 94 6.71 2.55 7.58
CA HIS A 94 8.05 3.08 7.88
C HIS A 94 8.67 3.87 6.74
N ALA A 95 8.27 3.59 5.49
CA ALA A 95 8.64 4.41 4.32
C ALA A 95 7.81 5.71 4.20
N GLY A 96 6.91 5.99 5.15
CA GLY A 96 6.08 7.19 5.16
C GLY A 96 4.87 7.11 4.22
N LEU A 97 4.49 5.92 3.75
CA LEU A 97 3.40 5.73 2.82
C LEU A 97 2.09 5.40 3.54
N ASN A 98 0.99 5.93 3.04
CA ASN A 98 -0.34 5.47 3.45
C ASN A 98 -0.61 4.06 2.91
N VAL A 99 -1.34 3.24 3.66
CA VAL A 99 -1.66 1.86 3.24
C VAL A 99 -3.16 1.65 3.24
N VAL A 100 -3.67 1.15 2.12
CA VAL A 100 -5.02 0.59 2.01
C VAL A 100 -4.86 -0.90 1.77
N SER A 101 -5.45 -1.73 2.63
CA SER A 101 -5.30 -3.18 2.55
C SER A 101 -6.59 -3.91 2.85
N THR A 102 -6.78 -5.04 2.18
CA THR A 102 -7.81 -6.04 2.48
C THR A 102 -7.21 -7.35 3.01
N ALA A 103 -5.88 -7.37 3.21
CA ALA A 103 -5.13 -8.59 3.42
C ALA A 103 -5.06 -9.05 4.88
N VAL A 104 -5.21 -8.13 5.84
CA VAL A 104 -5.07 -8.44 7.27
C VAL A 104 -6.41 -8.30 7.96
N TYR A 105 -7.15 -9.37 7.98
CA TYR A 105 -8.52 -9.41 8.53
C TYR A 105 -8.65 -8.84 9.95
N PRO A 106 -7.75 -9.15 10.93
CA PRO A 106 -7.85 -8.57 12.27
C PRO A 106 -7.79 -7.05 12.34
N LEU A 107 -7.25 -6.38 11.32
CA LEU A 107 -7.20 -4.91 11.25
C LEU A 107 -8.52 -4.27 10.78
N TYR A 108 -9.51 -5.06 10.41
CA TYR A 108 -10.85 -4.59 10.05
C TYR A 108 -11.55 -3.90 11.22
N ASP A 109 -11.34 -4.47 12.43
CA ASP A 109 -11.71 -3.85 13.70
C ASP A 109 -10.49 -3.82 14.61
N PRO A 110 -9.77 -2.69 14.64
CA PRO A 110 -8.56 -2.57 15.46
C PRO A 110 -8.79 -2.78 16.95
N THR A 111 -10.04 -2.64 17.44
CA THR A 111 -10.34 -2.84 18.84
C THR A 111 -10.36 -4.31 19.24
N SER A 112 -10.72 -5.18 18.30
CA SER A 112 -10.73 -6.64 18.47
C SER A 112 -9.46 -7.34 18.01
N ALA A 113 -8.54 -6.62 17.35
CA ALA A 113 -7.28 -7.18 16.87
C ALA A 113 -6.41 -7.64 18.06
N PRO A 114 -5.57 -8.67 17.88
CA PRO A 114 -4.56 -9.08 18.86
C PRO A 114 -3.70 -7.90 19.31
N ALA A 115 -3.33 -7.88 20.60
CA ALA A 115 -2.64 -6.73 21.19
C ALA A 115 -1.28 -6.44 20.53
N ASP A 116 -0.53 -7.50 20.22
CA ASP A 116 0.76 -7.43 19.54
C ASP A 116 0.64 -6.82 18.13
N LEU A 117 -0.38 -7.20 17.38
CA LEU A 117 -0.65 -6.65 16.06
C LEU A 117 -1.02 -5.16 16.12
N ARG A 118 -1.86 -4.78 17.08
CA ARG A 118 -2.22 -3.37 17.31
C ARG A 118 -1.01 -2.52 17.67
N GLU A 119 -0.15 -3.03 18.54
CA GLU A 119 1.06 -2.35 18.98
C GLU A 119 2.03 -2.15 17.81
N ARG A 120 2.29 -3.20 17.03
CA ARG A 120 3.17 -3.16 15.86
C ARG A 120 2.71 -2.13 14.82
N ILE A 121 1.47 -2.24 14.38
CA ILE A 121 0.91 -1.34 13.35
C ILE A 121 0.77 0.08 13.89
N GLY A 122 0.35 0.25 15.15
CA GLY A 122 0.25 1.56 15.79
C GLY A 122 1.60 2.26 15.91
N ALA A 123 2.66 1.57 16.28
CA ALA A 123 4.02 2.10 16.34
C ALA A 123 4.53 2.52 14.94
N ALA A 124 4.33 1.68 13.92
CA ALA A 124 4.72 1.97 12.55
C ALA A 124 3.97 3.20 12.00
N TRP A 125 2.67 3.31 12.30
CA TRP A 125 1.86 4.46 11.89
C TRP A 125 2.31 5.76 12.55
N LEU A 126 2.66 5.75 13.85
CA LEU A 126 3.17 6.93 14.55
C LEU A 126 4.49 7.43 13.95
N ILE A 127 5.38 6.52 13.53
CA ILE A 127 6.63 6.87 12.85
C ILE A 127 6.33 7.52 11.49
N ALA A 128 5.43 6.95 10.71
CA ALA A 128 5.01 7.50 9.42
C ALA A 128 4.40 8.91 9.57
N ALA A 129 3.50 9.09 10.54
CA ALA A 129 2.89 10.38 10.81
C ALA A 129 3.93 11.44 11.23
N ALA A 130 4.93 11.07 12.03
CA ALA A 130 6.02 11.97 12.41
C ALA A 130 6.91 12.36 11.22
N CYS A 131 7.21 11.43 10.33
CA CYS A 131 7.96 11.72 9.10
C CYS A 131 7.20 12.67 8.16
N LEU A 132 5.90 12.45 7.98
CA LEU A 132 5.05 13.32 7.16
C LEU A 132 4.93 14.73 7.76
N ALA A 133 4.79 14.86 9.07
CA ALA A 133 4.74 16.14 9.76
C ALA A 133 6.05 16.92 9.66
N SER A 134 7.19 16.24 9.58
CA SER A 134 8.50 16.89 9.43
C SER A 134 8.82 17.30 8.00
N SER A 135 8.20 16.67 7.01
CA SER A 135 8.43 16.94 5.58
C SER A 135 7.42 17.88 4.96
N ALA A 136 6.29 18.11 5.61
CA ALA A 136 5.24 18.99 5.16
C ALA A 136 4.81 19.91 6.31
N ALA A 137 5.04 21.21 6.18
CA ALA A 137 4.26 22.22 6.91
C ALA A 137 2.82 22.22 6.36
N MET A 138 2.12 21.10 6.48
CA MET A 138 0.71 20.98 6.15
C MET A 138 -0.03 20.44 7.36
N SER A 139 -0.91 21.30 7.90
CA SER A 139 -1.88 20.95 8.92
C SER A 139 -2.76 19.82 8.44
N VAL A 140 -2.57 18.64 8.99
CA VAL A 140 -3.55 17.57 8.91
C VAL A 140 -4.37 17.68 10.18
N ASP A 141 -5.60 18.18 10.06
CA ASP A 141 -6.58 18.08 11.13
C ASP A 141 -6.93 16.62 11.36
N ILE A 142 -6.28 16.04 12.35
CA ILE A 142 -6.64 14.71 12.84
C ILE A 142 -7.93 14.90 13.64
N LEU A 143 -9.06 14.47 13.10
CA LEU A 143 -10.31 14.41 13.83
C LEU A 143 -10.11 13.59 15.11
N PRO A 144 -10.37 14.15 16.30
CA PRO A 144 -10.28 13.39 17.52
C PRO A 144 -11.35 12.32 17.51
N ALA A 145 -10.95 11.08 17.80
CA ALA A 145 -11.88 9.99 18.05
C ALA A 145 -12.82 10.43 19.20
N THR A 146 -14.06 10.73 18.86
CA THR A 146 -15.09 11.04 19.86
C THR A 146 -15.32 9.77 20.66
N ARG A 147 -14.88 9.81 21.94
CA ARG A 147 -15.31 8.86 22.94
C ARG A 147 -16.80 9.11 23.21
N ASN A 148 -17.61 8.12 23.01
CA ASN A 148 -18.88 7.90 23.71
C ASN A 148 -18.78 6.59 24.46
#